data_b2968e98d440da66a248327f2b217e48
#
_entry.id   b2968e98d440da66a248327f2b217e48
#
_cell.length_a   1.000
_cell.length_b   1.000
_cell.length_c   1.000
_cell.angle_alpha   90.00
_cell.angle_beta   90.00
_cell.angle_gamma   90.00
#
_symmetry.space_group_name_H-M   'P 1'
#
loop_
_entity.id
_entity.type
_entity.pdbx_description
1 polymer ?
#
loop_
_entity_poly.entity_id
_entity_poly.type
_entity_poly.pdbx_seq_one_letter_code
_entity_poly.pdbx_strand_id
1 'polypeptide(L)'
;MQGNALIYKSKLVAKWFKENVVDVINWPLYSPDLNPIEHAWVQLKEMLHEQFPEIAYMRSSKEEAIEKLSEALVICWNKIAPAFFQSLIDSMEERCGAVIEAKGWHTRF
;
A
#
# COMPACT_ATOMS: atom_id res chain seq x y z
N MET A 1 9.23 -0.02 -3.51
CA MET A 1 8.61 -0.36 -4.81
C MET A 1 7.33 0.44 -5.00
N GLN A 2 6.96 0.67 -6.22
CA GLN A 2 5.71 1.36 -6.57
C GLN A 2 5.19 0.82 -7.90
N GLY A 3 3.87 0.97 -8.13
CA GLY A 3 3.26 0.56 -9.39
C GLY A 3 3.66 1.48 -10.56
N ASN A 4 3.15 1.17 -11.74
CA ASN A 4 3.46 1.90 -12.98
C ASN A 4 2.39 2.93 -13.36
N ALA A 5 1.57 3.38 -12.40
CA ALA A 5 0.62 4.46 -12.65
C ALA A 5 1.36 5.76 -13.02
N LEU A 6 0.76 6.56 -13.88
CA LEU A 6 1.39 7.80 -14.37
C LEU A 6 1.78 8.76 -13.25
N ILE A 7 0.99 8.83 -12.18
CA ILE A 7 1.30 9.71 -11.05
C ILE A 7 2.59 9.32 -10.33
N TYR A 8 2.95 8.02 -10.34
CA TYR A 8 4.19 7.54 -9.73
C TYR A 8 5.41 7.77 -10.60
N LYS A 9 5.19 8.04 -11.91
CA LYS A 9 6.26 8.29 -12.88
C LYS A 9 6.43 9.76 -13.21
N SER A 10 5.72 10.66 -12.51
CA SER A 10 5.84 12.09 -12.75
C SER A 10 7.26 12.59 -12.43
N LYS A 11 7.67 13.67 -13.11
CA LYS A 11 8.98 14.30 -12.86
C LYS A 11 9.10 14.80 -11.42
N LEU A 12 8.00 15.24 -10.83
CA LEU A 12 7.97 15.72 -9.44
C LEU A 12 8.28 14.58 -8.46
N VAL A 13 7.64 13.43 -8.64
CA VAL A 13 7.85 12.24 -7.80
C VAL A 13 9.28 11.71 -7.98
N ALA A 14 9.77 11.62 -9.21
CA ALA A 14 11.14 11.18 -9.49
C ALA A 14 12.16 12.10 -8.82
N LYS A 15 11.92 13.42 -8.87
CA LYS A 15 12.76 14.41 -8.20
C LYS A 15 12.77 14.21 -6.68
N TRP A 16 11.61 13.96 -6.09
CA TRP A 16 11.48 13.71 -4.65
C TRP A 16 12.30 12.49 -4.22
N PHE A 17 12.21 11.37 -4.95
CA PHE A 17 12.98 10.16 -4.64
C PHE A 17 14.49 10.42 -4.74
N LYS A 18 14.92 11.17 -5.75
CA LYS A 18 16.33 11.51 -5.92
C LYS A 18 16.84 12.40 -4.79
N GLU A 19 16.07 13.42 -4.39
CA GLU A 19 16.43 14.34 -3.30
C GLU A 19 16.47 13.67 -1.93
N ASN A 20 15.65 12.63 -1.71
CA ASN A 20 15.58 11.88 -0.47
C ASN A 20 16.41 10.59 -0.48
N VAL A 21 17.25 10.40 -1.50
CA VAL A 21 18.15 9.25 -1.64
C VAL A 21 17.39 7.92 -1.54
N VAL A 22 16.27 7.81 -2.24
CA VAL A 22 15.48 6.58 -2.30
C VAL A 22 15.67 5.92 -3.66
N ASP A 23 16.21 4.71 -3.65
CA ASP A 23 16.35 3.91 -4.86
C ASP A 23 15.00 3.35 -5.29
N VAL A 24 14.65 3.58 -6.55
CA VAL A 24 13.39 3.10 -7.13
C VAL A 24 13.68 1.93 -8.05
N ILE A 25 13.05 0.80 -7.77
CA ILE A 25 13.19 -0.41 -8.56
C ILE A 25 12.35 -0.30 -9.84
N ASN A 26 12.91 -0.69 -10.99
CA ASN A 26 12.14 -0.89 -12.20
C ASN A 26 11.14 -2.02 -11.98
N TRP A 27 9.84 -1.68 -12.11
CA TRP A 27 8.79 -2.62 -11.76
C TRP A 27 8.06 -3.12 -13.00
N PRO A 28 7.83 -4.44 -13.11
CA PRO A 28 7.07 -4.99 -14.23
C PRO A 28 5.65 -4.43 -14.26
N LEU A 29 5.11 -4.26 -15.45
CA LEU A 29 3.72 -3.85 -15.63
C LEU A 29 2.78 -4.99 -15.18
N TYR A 30 1.62 -4.61 -14.63
CA TYR A 30 0.56 -5.56 -14.25
C TYR A 30 1.06 -6.70 -13.35
N SER A 31 1.79 -6.34 -12.29
CA SER A 31 2.40 -7.30 -11.37
C SER A 31 1.87 -7.18 -9.93
N PRO A 32 0.54 -7.29 -9.70
CA PRO A 32 -0.02 -7.15 -8.35
C PRO A 32 0.49 -8.23 -7.39
N ASP A 33 0.80 -9.43 -7.89
CA ASP A 33 1.31 -10.54 -7.08
C ASP A 33 2.67 -10.25 -6.43
N LEU A 34 3.43 -9.32 -7.01
CA LEU A 34 4.72 -8.89 -6.51
C LEU A 34 4.62 -7.70 -5.55
N ASN A 35 3.44 -7.13 -5.37
CA ASN A 35 3.26 -5.93 -4.55
C ASN A 35 2.52 -6.27 -3.24
N PRO A 36 3.23 -6.37 -2.11
CA PRO A 36 2.61 -6.71 -0.83
C PRO A 36 1.79 -5.57 -0.20
N ILE A 37 1.85 -4.37 -0.73
CA ILE A 37 1.14 -3.21 -0.16
C ILE A 37 -0.38 -3.42 -0.10
N GLU A 38 -0.93 -4.23 -1.01
CA GLU A 38 -2.37 -4.52 -1.02
C GLU A 38 -2.82 -5.18 0.28
N HIS A 39 -2.00 -6.05 0.87
CA HIS A 39 -2.29 -6.65 2.17
C HIS A 39 -2.25 -5.63 3.30
N ALA A 40 -1.36 -4.65 3.21
CA ALA A 40 -1.31 -3.55 4.17
C ALA A 40 -2.58 -2.68 4.08
N TRP A 41 -3.08 -2.43 2.86
CA TRP A 41 -4.32 -1.67 2.67
C TRP A 41 -5.53 -2.40 3.25
N VAL A 42 -5.62 -3.72 3.10
CA VAL A 42 -6.68 -4.53 3.70
C VAL A 42 -6.65 -4.41 5.22
N GLN A 43 -5.49 -4.59 5.82
CA GLN A 43 -5.31 -4.48 7.27
C GLN A 43 -5.69 -3.08 7.78
N LEU A 44 -5.27 -2.05 7.07
CA LEU A 44 -5.59 -0.67 7.40
C LEU A 44 -7.10 -0.42 7.38
N LYS A 45 -7.79 -0.90 6.36
CA LYS A 45 -9.25 -0.76 6.23
C LYS A 45 -9.99 -1.49 7.35
N GLU A 46 -9.55 -2.70 7.70
CA GLU A 46 -10.14 -3.45 8.81
C GLU A 46 -9.99 -2.72 10.14
N MET A 47 -8.81 -2.19 10.42
CA MET A 47 -8.57 -1.40 11.63
C MET A 47 -9.41 -0.12 11.66
N LEU A 48 -9.56 0.52 10.51
CA LEU A 48 -10.39 1.72 10.38
C LEU A 48 -11.85 1.42 10.72
N HIS A 49 -12.40 0.32 10.20
CA HIS A 49 -13.77 -0.10 10.51
C HIS A 49 -13.97 -0.47 11.98
N GLU A 50 -12.99 -1.09 12.60
CA GLU A 50 -13.07 -1.49 14.01
C GLU A 50 -12.97 -0.29 14.96
N GLN A 51 -12.05 0.62 14.70
CA GLN A 51 -11.73 1.71 15.63
C GLN A 51 -12.47 3.01 15.36
N PHE A 52 -12.90 3.23 14.13
CA PHE A 52 -13.59 4.44 13.69
C PHE A 52 -14.82 4.13 12.84
N PRO A 53 -15.76 3.29 13.36
CA PRO A 53 -16.95 2.90 12.59
C PRO A 53 -17.83 4.09 12.22
N GLU A 54 -17.79 5.16 13.01
CA GLU A 54 -18.57 6.38 12.78
C GLU A 54 -18.24 7.09 11.46
N ILE A 55 -17.04 6.91 10.94
CA ILE A 55 -16.62 7.57 9.70
C ILE A 55 -17.48 7.14 8.51
N ALA A 56 -17.92 5.87 8.48
CA ALA A 56 -18.78 5.34 7.43
C ALA A 56 -20.18 5.98 7.41
N TYR A 57 -20.61 6.55 8.54
CA TYR A 57 -21.95 7.12 8.72
C TYR A 57 -21.94 8.63 8.89
N MET A 58 -20.82 9.28 8.65
CA MET A 58 -20.72 10.73 8.77
C MET A 58 -21.57 11.46 7.74
N ARG A 59 -22.32 12.46 8.21
CA ARG A 59 -23.11 13.37 7.39
C ARG A 59 -22.57 14.78 7.47
N SER A 60 -21.26 14.94 7.42
CA SER A 60 -20.58 16.22 7.43
C SER A 60 -20.23 16.66 6.02
N SER A 61 -19.66 17.87 5.90
CA SER A 61 -19.14 18.33 4.61
C SER A 61 -18.02 17.40 4.11
N LYS A 62 -17.78 17.43 2.80
CA LYS A 62 -16.71 16.64 2.19
C LYS A 62 -15.35 16.95 2.80
N GLU A 63 -15.07 18.21 3.08
CA GLU A 63 -13.82 18.66 3.67
C GLU A 63 -13.61 18.11 5.07
N GLU A 64 -14.64 18.15 5.92
CA GLU A 64 -14.59 17.57 7.26
C GLU A 64 -14.42 16.06 7.23
N ALA A 65 -15.10 15.37 6.31
CA ALA A 65 -14.99 13.93 6.15
C ALA A 65 -13.57 13.52 5.75
N ILE A 66 -12.96 14.24 4.82
CA ILE A 66 -11.58 14.00 4.38
C ILE A 66 -10.60 14.23 5.53
N GLU A 67 -10.77 15.32 6.29
CA GLU A 67 -9.91 15.64 7.43
C GLU A 67 -9.96 14.54 8.50
N LYS A 68 -11.16 14.12 8.91
CA LYS A 68 -11.32 13.05 9.90
C LYS A 68 -10.82 11.71 9.40
N LEU A 69 -11.06 11.38 8.14
CA LEU A 69 -10.55 10.16 7.54
C LEU A 69 -9.02 10.16 7.50
N SER A 70 -8.41 11.29 7.13
CA SER A 70 -6.95 11.41 7.09
C SER A 70 -6.32 11.21 8.46
N GLU A 71 -6.88 11.81 9.49
CA GLU A 71 -6.41 11.64 10.89
C GLU A 71 -6.55 10.17 11.34
N ALA A 72 -7.70 9.56 11.08
CA ALA A 72 -7.96 8.18 11.44
C ALA A 72 -7.01 7.21 10.72
N LEU A 73 -6.73 7.44 9.45
CA LEU A 73 -5.79 6.62 8.67
C LEU A 73 -4.38 6.67 9.23
N VAL A 74 -3.91 7.84 9.64
CA VAL A 74 -2.57 7.98 10.26
C VAL A 74 -2.52 7.23 11.59
N ILE A 75 -3.56 7.35 12.42
CA ILE A 75 -3.64 6.63 13.70
C ILE A 75 -3.62 5.11 13.47
N CYS A 76 -4.43 4.62 12.54
CA CYS A 76 -4.50 3.18 12.24
C CYS A 76 -3.18 2.66 11.67
N TRP A 77 -2.56 3.40 10.77
CA TRP A 77 -1.26 3.04 10.20
C TRP A 77 -0.20 2.86 11.27
N ASN A 78 -0.14 3.78 12.23
CA ASN A 78 0.83 3.72 13.31
C ASN A 78 0.55 2.59 14.33
N LYS A 79 -0.67 2.05 14.33
CA LYS A 79 -1.03 0.90 15.17
C LYS A 79 -0.72 -0.44 14.53
N ILE A 80 -0.43 -0.50 13.24
CA ILE A 80 -0.03 -1.74 12.58
C ILE A 80 1.33 -2.15 13.13
N ALA A 81 1.43 -3.40 13.61
CA ALA A 81 2.67 -3.90 14.19
C ALA A 81 3.79 -3.94 13.14
N PRO A 82 5.01 -3.49 13.48
CA PRO A 82 6.16 -3.62 12.57
C PRO A 82 6.41 -5.04 12.09
N ALA A 83 6.11 -6.04 12.93
CA ALA A 83 6.21 -7.45 12.56
C ALA A 83 5.30 -7.83 11.39
N PHE A 84 4.13 -7.20 11.27
CA PHE A 84 3.24 -7.39 10.13
C PHE A 84 3.90 -6.94 8.83
N PHE A 85 4.47 -5.75 8.83
CA PHE A 85 5.20 -5.24 7.66
C PHE A 85 6.41 -6.10 7.32
N GLN A 86 7.15 -6.56 8.33
CA GLN A 86 8.29 -7.44 8.12
C GLN A 86 7.86 -8.76 7.48
N SER A 87 6.74 -9.33 7.90
CA SER A 87 6.22 -10.56 7.30
C SER A 87 5.86 -10.38 5.83
N LEU A 88 5.34 -9.20 5.45
CA LEU A 88 5.06 -8.88 4.05
C LEU A 88 6.33 -8.78 3.22
N ILE A 89 7.37 -8.15 3.77
CA ILE A 89 8.68 -8.05 3.11
C ILE A 89 9.28 -9.45 2.94
N ASP A 90 9.24 -10.27 3.97
CA ASP A 90 9.77 -11.63 3.95
C ASP A 90 9.03 -12.53 2.97
N SER A 91 7.78 -12.21 2.64
CA SER A 91 6.99 -12.95 1.65
C SER A 91 7.45 -12.74 0.21
N MET A 92 8.32 -11.76 -0.05
CA MET A 92 8.73 -11.40 -1.42
C MET A 92 9.44 -12.55 -2.14
N GLU A 93 10.29 -13.28 -1.47
CA GLU A 93 10.97 -14.43 -2.06
C GLU A 93 9.96 -15.48 -2.54
N GLU A 94 8.99 -15.80 -1.71
CA GLU A 94 7.93 -16.76 -2.04
C GLU A 94 7.04 -16.24 -3.17
N ARG A 95 6.71 -14.93 -3.17
CA ARG A 95 5.93 -14.30 -4.24
C ARG A 95 6.65 -14.37 -5.58
N CYS A 96 7.94 -14.06 -5.61
CA CYS A 96 8.75 -14.16 -6.82
C CYS A 96 8.81 -15.60 -7.32
N GLY A 97 9.00 -16.56 -6.42
CA GLY A 97 8.98 -17.98 -6.74
C GLY A 97 7.64 -18.42 -7.35
N ALA A 98 6.52 -17.97 -6.77
CA ALA A 98 5.18 -18.28 -7.26
C ALA A 98 4.94 -17.73 -8.67
N VAL A 99 5.39 -16.51 -8.94
CA VAL A 99 5.27 -15.89 -10.28
C VAL A 99 6.11 -16.66 -11.31
N ILE A 100 7.32 -17.05 -10.95
CA ILE A 100 8.19 -17.85 -11.84
C ILE A 100 7.55 -19.20 -12.13
N GLU A 101 7.05 -19.89 -11.12
CA GLU A 101 6.38 -21.20 -11.26
C GLU A 101 5.11 -21.11 -12.11
N ALA A 102 4.34 -20.02 -11.95
CA ALA A 102 3.14 -19.75 -12.74
C ALA A 102 3.45 -19.21 -14.14
N LYS A 103 4.72 -19.05 -14.50
CA LYS A 103 5.18 -18.51 -15.79
C LYS A 103 4.56 -17.14 -16.13
N GLY A 104 4.43 -16.30 -15.12
CA GLY A 104 3.85 -14.96 -15.27
C GLY A 104 2.32 -14.90 -15.15
N TRP A 105 1.63 -16.04 -14.94
CA TRP A 105 0.19 -16.06 -14.70
C TRP A 105 -0.15 -15.72 -13.24
N HIS A 106 -1.43 -15.70 -12.94
CA HIS A 106 -1.95 -15.42 -11.59
C HIS A 106 -1.40 -16.39 -10.55
N THR A 107 -1.16 -15.86 -9.36
CA THR A 107 -0.74 -16.65 -8.18
C THR A 107 -1.77 -16.50 -7.07
N ARG A 108 -1.53 -17.17 -5.92
CA ARG A 108 -2.38 -17.02 -4.73
C ARG A 108 -2.19 -15.70 -3.98
N PHE A 109 -1.22 -14.89 -4.37
CA PHE A 109 -0.92 -13.62 -3.69
C PHE A 109 -1.72 -12.41 -4.18
#